data_0326a6e7aef12218181f9cfc173f18c5
#
_entry.id   0326a6e7aef12218181f9cfc173f18c5
#
_cell.length_a   1.000
_cell.length_b   1.000
_cell.length_c   1.000
_cell.angle_alpha   90.00
_cell.angle_beta   90.00
_cell.angle_gamma   90.00
#
_symmetry.space_group_name_H-M   'P 1'
#
loop_
_entity.id
_entity.type
_entity.pdbx_description
1 polymer ?
#
loop_
_entity_poly.entity_id
_entity_poly.type
_entity_poly.pdbx_seq_one_letter_code
_entity_poly.pdbx_strand_id
1 'polypeptide(L)'
;MTPDDLHPNDAGHALLANLITHFLKKVQKEDLAEVIDTKRTEVELPKPITANAYQNSVRYQTYNSTPELKGFVADTEEQSHITDIFKRGFVGKKAGNSIRFEIEGTGIAVQYRKSVKHPACVAKVVLDGDEENAMVLDGNFDETWGDCLYITTVAKHIEDKKHSVEITITEGDEAKVPFYLVSVIGSR
;
A
#
# COMPACT_ATOMS: atom_id res chain seq x y z
N MET A 1 -24.65 -7.76 -18.05
CA MET A 1 -23.96 -6.47 -17.96
C MET A 1 -22.47 -6.61 -17.70
N THR A 2 -22.06 -7.68 -17.04
CA THR A 2 -20.65 -8.05 -16.78
C THR A 2 -20.47 -9.50 -17.26
N PRO A 3 -19.75 -9.79 -18.36
CA PRO A 3 -19.62 -11.14 -18.89
C PRO A 3 -18.70 -12.05 -18.06
N ASP A 4 -17.86 -11.45 -17.22
CA ASP A 4 -16.88 -12.12 -16.36
C ASP A 4 -17.06 -11.73 -14.88
N ASP A 5 -18.24 -11.21 -14.50
CA ASP A 5 -18.60 -10.71 -13.17
C ASP A 5 -17.73 -9.54 -12.66
N LEU A 6 -16.79 -9.07 -13.45
CA LEU A 6 -15.87 -7.98 -13.09
C LEU A 6 -15.96 -6.80 -14.06
N HIS A 7 -15.82 -7.05 -15.37
CA HIS A 7 -15.75 -5.98 -16.36
C HIS A 7 -17.11 -5.73 -17.01
N PRO A 8 -17.62 -4.49 -16.98
CA PRO A 8 -18.86 -4.19 -17.67
C PRO A 8 -18.68 -4.29 -19.19
N ASN A 9 -19.66 -4.89 -19.87
CA ASN A 9 -19.77 -4.82 -21.32
C ASN A 9 -20.31 -3.44 -21.78
N ASP A 10 -20.49 -3.22 -23.08
CA ASP A 10 -20.95 -1.95 -23.63
C ASP A 10 -22.27 -1.47 -22.99
N ALA A 11 -23.21 -2.38 -22.73
CA ALA A 11 -24.47 -2.04 -22.07
C ALA A 11 -24.24 -1.66 -20.59
N GLY A 12 -23.30 -2.30 -19.91
CA GLY A 12 -22.88 -1.96 -18.55
C GLY A 12 -22.20 -0.59 -18.50
N HIS A 13 -21.30 -0.29 -19.44
CA HIS A 13 -20.67 1.02 -19.58
C HIS A 13 -21.69 2.11 -19.87
N ALA A 14 -22.65 1.86 -20.77
CA ALA A 14 -23.72 2.82 -21.08
C ALA A 14 -24.59 3.12 -19.83
N LEU A 15 -24.93 2.11 -19.05
CA LEU A 15 -25.67 2.30 -17.79
C LEU A 15 -24.89 3.16 -16.79
N LEU A 16 -23.60 2.85 -16.58
CA LEU A 16 -22.73 3.62 -15.68
C LEU A 16 -22.62 5.08 -16.15
N ALA A 17 -22.38 5.30 -17.43
CA ALA A 17 -22.30 6.64 -18.01
C ALA A 17 -23.62 7.44 -17.80
N ASN A 18 -24.78 6.79 -17.98
CA ASN A 18 -26.07 7.41 -17.74
C ASN A 18 -26.29 7.78 -16.27
N LEU A 19 -25.93 6.88 -15.35
CA LEU A 19 -26.03 7.13 -13.90
C LEU A 19 -25.15 8.30 -13.47
N ILE A 20 -23.87 8.32 -13.90
CA ILE A 20 -22.94 9.40 -13.60
C ILE A 20 -23.44 10.72 -14.20
N THR A 21 -23.90 10.72 -15.47
CA THR A 21 -24.43 11.92 -16.13
C THR A 21 -25.66 12.44 -15.39
N HIS A 22 -26.57 11.55 -14.94
CA HIS A 22 -27.74 11.95 -14.18
C HIS A 22 -27.37 12.60 -12.86
N PHE A 23 -26.41 11.97 -12.13
CA PHE A 23 -25.88 12.53 -10.87
C PHE A 23 -25.27 13.91 -11.08
N LEU A 24 -24.37 14.06 -12.06
CA LEU A 24 -23.72 15.36 -12.36
C LEU A 24 -24.74 16.45 -12.75
N LYS A 25 -25.78 16.11 -13.55
CA LYS A 25 -26.84 17.05 -13.88
C LYS A 25 -27.65 17.48 -12.65
N LYS A 26 -27.85 16.58 -11.68
CA LYS A 26 -28.52 16.89 -10.41
C LYS A 26 -27.68 17.85 -9.59
N VAL A 27 -26.38 17.52 -9.38
CA VAL A 27 -25.44 18.38 -8.67
C VAL A 27 -25.36 19.77 -9.32
N GLN A 28 -25.22 19.83 -10.64
CA GLN A 28 -25.19 21.10 -11.39
C GLN A 28 -26.45 21.98 -11.17
N LYS A 29 -27.61 21.36 -11.03
CA LYS A 29 -28.84 22.12 -10.75
C LYS A 29 -28.92 22.63 -9.31
N GLU A 30 -28.39 21.88 -8.37
CA GLU A 30 -28.40 22.23 -6.96
C GLU A 30 -27.30 23.27 -6.63
N ASP A 31 -26.08 23.11 -7.16
CA ASP A 31 -24.94 23.98 -6.86
C ASP A 31 -24.96 25.33 -7.60
N LEU A 32 -25.57 25.45 -8.79
CA LEU A 32 -25.59 26.71 -9.51
C LEU A 32 -26.41 27.80 -8.80
N ALA A 33 -27.24 27.45 -7.83
CA ALA A 33 -28.02 28.42 -7.05
C ALA A 33 -27.23 28.99 -5.84
N GLU A 34 -26.22 28.26 -5.31
CA GLU A 34 -25.48 28.65 -4.10
C GLU A 34 -24.02 29.08 -4.35
N VAL A 35 -23.39 28.69 -5.46
CA VAL A 35 -21.93 28.81 -5.67
C VAL A 35 -21.49 30.19 -6.17
N ILE A 36 -22.40 31.09 -6.53
CA ILE A 36 -22.03 32.43 -7.08
C ILE A 36 -21.53 33.40 -6.01
N ASP A 37 -21.66 33.14 -4.73
CA ASP A 37 -21.27 34.10 -3.65
C ASP A 37 -20.53 33.52 -2.45
N THR A 38 -19.80 32.44 -2.59
CA THR A 38 -18.98 31.98 -1.47
C THR A 38 -17.49 32.20 -1.71
N LYS A 39 -16.93 33.25 -1.08
CA LYS A 39 -15.58 33.15 -0.56
C LYS A 39 -15.48 31.78 0.10
N ARG A 40 -14.55 30.94 -0.38
CA ARG A 40 -14.25 29.63 0.25
C ARG A 40 -13.96 29.89 1.71
N THR A 41 -14.96 29.80 2.56
CA THR A 41 -14.78 29.65 3.99
C THR A 41 -14.16 28.27 4.17
N GLU A 42 -13.06 28.18 4.92
CA GLU A 42 -12.54 26.89 5.36
C GLU A 42 -13.67 26.12 6.02
N VAL A 43 -14.15 25.09 5.33
CA VAL A 43 -15.18 24.22 5.89
C VAL A 43 -14.47 23.33 6.90
N GLU A 44 -14.79 23.50 8.18
CA GLU A 44 -14.33 22.59 9.21
C GLU A 44 -14.91 21.21 8.91
N LEU A 45 -14.03 20.27 8.60
CA LEU A 45 -14.45 18.91 8.29
C LEU A 45 -15.07 18.27 9.54
N PRO A 46 -16.20 17.55 9.42
CA PRO A 46 -16.78 16.86 10.54
C PRO A 46 -15.78 15.82 11.10
N LYS A 47 -15.83 15.62 12.41
CA LYS A 47 -15.01 14.59 13.05
C LYS A 47 -15.35 13.23 12.44
N PRO A 48 -14.34 12.35 12.24
CA PRO A 48 -14.58 10.98 11.78
C PRO A 48 -15.61 10.25 12.65
N ILE A 49 -16.52 9.53 12.01
CA ILE A 49 -17.55 8.74 12.72
C ILE A 49 -16.91 7.54 13.44
N THR A 50 -15.82 7.01 12.89
CA THR A 50 -15.07 5.88 13.44
C THR A 50 -13.62 6.28 13.69
N ALA A 51 -12.95 5.56 14.61
CA ALA A 51 -11.52 5.71 14.80
C ALA A 51 -10.78 5.38 13.49
N ASN A 52 -9.98 6.33 13.00
CA ASN A 52 -9.23 6.18 11.76
C ASN A 52 -7.76 5.89 12.06
N ALA A 53 -7.36 4.62 11.89
CA ALA A 53 -5.98 4.19 12.09
C ALA A 53 -5.03 4.58 10.94
N TYR A 54 -5.52 5.20 9.88
CA TYR A 54 -4.78 5.49 8.66
C TYR A 54 -4.63 6.99 8.37
N GLN A 55 -4.98 7.83 9.33
CA GLN A 55 -4.84 9.27 9.21
C GLN A 55 -3.36 9.66 9.21
N ASN A 56 -3.01 10.75 8.52
CA ASN A 56 -1.64 11.27 8.42
C ASN A 56 -0.60 10.21 8.01
N SER A 57 -0.98 9.28 7.12
CA SER A 57 -0.10 8.19 6.69
C SER A 57 1.11 8.67 5.92
N VAL A 58 2.28 8.11 6.24
CA VAL A 58 3.55 8.34 5.54
C VAL A 58 4.05 7.01 4.98
N ARG A 59 4.40 7.00 3.70
CA ARG A 59 5.09 5.88 3.05
C ARG A 59 6.59 6.09 3.11
N TYR A 60 7.31 5.20 3.78
CA TYR A 60 8.76 5.20 3.89
C TYR A 60 9.38 4.39 2.75
N GLN A 61 10.10 5.05 1.87
CA GLN A 61 10.77 4.52 0.68
C GLN A 61 12.23 5.02 0.63
N THR A 62 12.96 4.68 -0.42
CA THR A 62 14.40 5.02 -0.56
C THR A 62 14.70 6.52 -0.57
N TYR A 63 13.75 7.37 -0.96
CA TYR A 63 13.96 8.82 -1.06
C TYR A 63 13.67 9.58 0.25
N ASN A 64 12.98 8.99 1.21
CA ASN A 64 12.57 9.64 2.46
C ASN A 64 12.83 8.81 3.72
N SER A 65 13.62 7.75 3.62
CA SER A 65 14.01 6.92 4.77
C SER A 65 15.42 6.36 4.63
N THR A 66 16.05 6.06 5.75
CA THR A 66 17.39 5.49 5.86
C THR A 66 17.36 4.28 6.80
N PRO A 67 16.73 3.16 6.39
CA PRO A 67 16.68 1.96 7.20
C PRO A 67 18.07 1.29 7.33
N GLU A 68 18.24 0.48 8.36
CA GLU A 68 19.39 -0.40 8.48
C GLU A 68 19.26 -1.56 7.49
N LEU A 69 20.24 -1.74 6.60
CA LEU A 69 20.24 -2.77 5.57
C LEU A 69 21.25 -3.87 5.89
N LYS A 70 20.80 -5.12 5.89
CA LYS A 70 21.63 -6.32 5.97
C LYS A 70 21.30 -7.23 4.78
N GLY A 71 21.99 -7.01 3.65
CA GLY A 71 21.80 -7.77 2.42
C GLY A 71 20.60 -7.32 1.54
N PHE A 72 19.81 -6.35 1.99
CA PHE A 72 18.90 -5.60 1.11
C PHE A 72 19.66 -4.50 0.38
N VAL A 73 19.21 -4.20 -0.84
CA VAL A 73 19.74 -3.12 -1.70
C VAL A 73 18.62 -2.14 -2.00
N ALA A 74 18.92 -0.85 -1.89
CA ALA A 74 17.98 0.21 -2.25
C ALA A 74 17.79 0.29 -3.76
N ASP A 75 16.56 0.30 -4.22
CA ASP A 75 16.18 0.64 -5.59
C ASP A 75 15.87 2.13 -5.65
N THR A 76 16.75 2.89 -6.29
CA THR A 76 16.63 4.35 -6.42
C THR A 76 15.97 4.78 -7.73
N GLU A 77 15.56 3.84 -8.57
CA GLU A 77 14.86 4.16 -9.80
C GLU A 77 13.51 4.82 -9.54
N GLU A 78 13.19 5.84 -10.31
CA GLU A 78 11.92 6.55 -10.20
C GLU A 78 10.83 5.88 -11.03
N GLN A 79 9.60 5.95 -10.54
CA GLN A 79 8.44 5.51 -11.29
C GLN A 79 8.24 6.44 -12.51
N SER A 80 8.29 5.88 -13.70
CA SER A 80 8.13 6.63 -14.97
C SER A 80 6.69 6.57 -15.54
N HIS A 81 5.95 5.50 -15.23
CA HIS A 81 4.58 5.26 -15.71
C HIS A 81 3.67 4.78 -14.58
N ILE A 82 2.36 4.93 -14.76
CA ILE A 82 1.35 4.51 -13.74
C ILE A 82 1.49 3.03 -13.37
N THR A 83 1.83 2.18 -14.33
CA THR A 83 1.97 0.72 -14.13
C THR A 83 3.33 0.31 -13.59
N ASP A 84 4.31 1.21 -13.53
CA ASP A 84 5.67 0.95 -13.06
C ASP A 84 5.77 1.18 -11.55
N ILE A 85 5.04 0.37 -10.78
CA ILE A 85 4.80 0.58 -9.34
C ILE A 85 5.90 0.02 -8.42
N PHE A 86 6.77 -0.87 -8.96
CA PHE A 86 7.85 -1.49 -8.20
C PHE A 86 9.14 -0.69 -8.36
N LYS A 87 9.15 0.54 -7.83
CA LYS A 87 10.25 1.50 -7.83
C LYS A 87 10.42 2.14 -6.46
N ARG A 88 11.61 2.68 -6.20
CA ARG A 88 11.96 3.37 -4.95
C ARG A 88 11.84 2.50 -3.69
N GLY A 89 11.89 1.19 -3.85
CA GLY A 89 11.79 0.22 -2.77
C GLY A 89 13.14 -0.37 -2.37
N PHE A 90 13.08 -1.54 -1.74
CA PHE A 90 14.27 -2.26 -1.28
C PHE A 90 14.18 -3.72 -1.74
N VAL A 91 15.28 -4.26 -2.23
CA VAL A 91 15.34 -5.60 -2.81
C VAL A 91 16.24 -6.49 -1.97
N GLY A 92 15.74 -7.65 -1.57
CA GLY A 92 16.50 -8.70 -0.91
C GLY A 92 16.20 -10.06 -1.53
N LYS A 93 17.16 -11.00 -1.47
CA LYS A 93 16.98 -12.31 -2.12
C LYS A 93 17.32 -13.50 -1.24
N LYS A 94 18.35 -13.38 -0.40
CA LYS A 94 18.88 -14.53 0.37
C LYS A 94 18.18 -14.66 1.71
N ALA A 95 17.93 -15.89 2.14
CA ALA A 95 17.51 -16.15 3.51
C ALA A 95 18.47 -15.50 4.52
N GLY A 96 17.93 -14.89 5.55
CA GLY A 96 18.67 -14.11 6.54
C GLY A 96 18.97 -12.65 6.13
N ASN A 97 18.72 -12.22 4.87
CA ASN A 97 18.74 -10.79 4.58
C ASN A 97 17.68 -10.08 5.40
N SER A 98 18.01 -8.96 6.04
CA SER A 98 17.05 -8.17 6.81
C SER A 98 17.15 -6.67 6.52
N ILE A 99 16.05 -5.98 6.78
CA ILE A 99 15.93 -4.52 6.72
C ILE A 99 15.13 -4.06 7.94
N ARG A 100 15.60 -3.01 8.62
CA ARG A 100 14.98 -2.47 9.82
C ARG A 100 14.69 -0.99 9.69
N PHE A 101 13.46 -0.62 10.01
CA PHE A 101 12.98 0.76 10.07
C PHE A 101 12.66 1.17 11.50
N GLU A 102 12.79 2.46 11.78
CA GLU A 102 12.23 3.12 12.95
C GLU A 102 11.07 4.01 12.47
N ILE A 103 9.85 3.65 12.83
CA ILE A 103 8.61 4.28 12.34
C ILE A 103 7.81 4.83 13.51
N GLU A 104 7.39 6.08 13.45
CA GLU A 104 6.49 6.66 14.44
C GLU A 104 5.03 6.54 13.99
N GLY A 105 4.14 6.16 14.92
CA GLY A 105 2.70 6.12 14.64
C GLY A 105 1.92 5.15 15.52
N THR A 106 0.62 5.11 15.27
CA THR A 106 -0.35 4.22 15.91
C THR A 106 -0.79 3.08 15.00
N GLY A 107 -0.38 3.12 13.73
CA GLY A 107 -0.66 2.10 12.73
C GLY A 107 0.56 1.84 11.85
N ILE A 108 0.86 0.56 11.61
CA ILE A 108 2.00 0.11 10.82
C ILE A 108 1.51 -0.87 9.75
N ALA A 109 1.93 -0.64 8.51
CA ALA A 109 1.69 -1.57 7.41
C ALA A 109 2.92 -1.71 6.51
N VAL A 110 2.99 -2.82 5.78
CA VAL A 110 4.06 -3.14 4.84
C VAL A 110 3.47 -3.34 3.45
N GLN A 111 4.02 -2.65 2.46
CA GLN A 111 3.72 -2.87 1.05
C GLN A 111 4.86 -3.64 0.38
N TYR A 112 4.53 -4.71 -0.31
CA TYR A 112 5.50 -5.55 -1.01
C TYR A 112 4.92 -6.14 -2.28
N ARG A 113 5.79 -6.68 -3.14
CA ARG A 113 5.38 -7.37 -4.35
C ARG A 113 5.02 -8.81 -4.05
N LYS A 114 3.85 -9.25 -4.52
CA LYS A 114 3.56 -10.66 -4.77
C LYS A 114 3.73 -10.96 -6.26
N SER A 115 4.36 -12.09 -6.59
CA SER A 115 4.70 -12.43 -7.96
C SER A 115 4.06 -13.74 -8.39
N VAL A 116 3.55 -13.77 -9.63
CA VAL A 116 3.06 -14.97 -10.30
C VAL A 116 4.20 -15.92 -10.75
N LYS A 117 5.47 -15.50 -10.60
CA LYS A 117 6.66 -16.31 -10.94
C LYS A 117 7.15 -17.06 -9.70
N HIS A 118 6.79 -18.33 -9.61
CA HIS A 118 7.12 -19.21 -8.48
C HIS A 118 8.46 -19.95 -8.65
N PRO A 119 9.15 -20.25 -7.54
CA PRO A 119 8.92 -19.69 -6.20
C PRO A 119 9.42 -18.24 -6.10
N ALA A 120 8.68 -17.40 -5.39
CA ALA A 120 9.14 -16.08 -4.97
C ALA A 120 9.65 -16.13 -3.51
N CYS A 121 10.44 -15.14 -3.10
CA CYS A 121 10.93 -15.06 -1.73
C CYS A 121 9.77 -14.90 -0.74
N VAL A 122 9.92 -15.54 0.43
CA VAL A 122 9.07 -15.34 1.61
C VAL A 122 9.88 -14.59 2.67
N ALA A 123 9.24 -13.66 3.35
CA ALA A 123 9.82 -12.93 4.47
C ALA A 123 8.89 -12.98 5.69
N LYS A 124 9.40 -12.57 6.84
CA LYS A 124 8.61 -12.26 8.03
C LYS A 124 8.80 -10.81 8.40
N VAL A 125 7.79 -10.20 9.01
CA VAL A 125 7.90 -8.91 9.67
C VAL A 125 7.71 -9.06 11.18
N VAL A 126 8.58 -8.42 11.94
CA VAL A 126 8.59 -8.39 13.41
C VAL A 126 8.46 -6.93 13.84
N LEU A 127 7.51 -6.66 14.73
CA LEU A 127 7.31 -5.34 15.32
C LEU A 127 7.89 -5.33 16.73
N ASP A 128 8.72 -4.34 17.05
CA ASP A 128 9.33 -4.11 18.37
C ASP A 128 10.07 -5.34 18.97
N GLY A 129 10.56 -6.23 18.10
CA GLY A 129 11.24 -7.45 18.50
C GLY A 129 10.33 -8.58 19.00
N ASP A 130 9.02 -8.44 18.82
CA ASP A 130 8.03 -9.46 19.18
C ASP A 130 8.01 -10.60 18.14
N GLU A 131 8.92 -11.55 18.31
CA GLU A 131 9.05 -12.72 17.44
C GLU A 131 7.84 -13.68 17.52
N GLU A 132 7.12 -13.69 18.66
CA GLU A 132 5.96 -14.58 18.84
C GLU A 132 4.79 -14.16 17.96
N ASN A 133 4.67 -12.86 17.67
CA ASN A 133 3.64 -12.27 16.81
C ASN A 133 4.18 -11.90 15.42
N ALA A 134 5.29 -12.50 14.98
CA ALA A 134 5.82 -12.28 13.65
C ALA A 134 4.80 -12.66 12.57
N MET A 135 4.65 -11.83 11.54
CA MET A 135 3.73 -12.08 10.43
C MET A 135 4.49 -12.48 9.17
N VAL A 136 3.96 -13.44 8.43
CA VAL A 136 4.53 -13.90 7.16
C VAL A 136 4.16 -12.91 6.04
N LEU A 137 5.15 -12.55 5.25
CA LEU A 137 5.05 -11.77 4.02
C LEU A 137 5.37 -12.69 2.84
N ASP A 138 4.38 -13.43 2.38
CA ASP A 138 4.55 -14.38 1.27
C ASP A 138 4.58 -13.62 -0.07
N GLY A 139 5.70 -13.70 -0.78
CA GLY A 139 5.89 -13.10 -2.10
C GLY A 139 5.26 -13.89 -3.23
N ASN A 140 4.74 -15.12 -3.00
CA ASN A 140 4.04 -15.89 -4.01
C ASN A 140 2.62 -15.37 -4.24
N PHE A 141 2.17 -15.44 -5.50
CA PHE A 141 0.84 -15.01 -5.91
C PHE A 141 0.24 -16.04 -6.86
N ASP A 142 -0.79 -16.76 -6.40
CA ASP A 142 -1.39 -17.90 -7.11
C ASP A 142 -2.38 -17.48 -8.22
N GLU A 143 -2.21 -16.27 -8.75
CA GLU A 143 -3.00 -15.75 -9.86
C GLU A 143 -2.22 -15.80 -11.17
N THR A 144 -2.87 -15.49 -12.29
CA THR A 144 -2.28 -15.61 -13.64
C THR A 144 -2.11 -14.27 -14.37
N TRP A 145 -2.63 -13.18 -13.81
CA TRP A 145 -2.74 -11.88 -14.51
C TRP A 145 -1.54 -10.94 -14.29
N GLY A 146 -0.63 -11.24 -13.40
CA GLY A 146 0.60 -10.47 -13.21
C GLY A 146 0.97 -10.24 -11.75
N ASP A 147 2.12 -9.58 -11.54
CA ASP A 147 2.59 -9.24 -10.20
C ASP A 147 1.66 -8.23 -9.54
N CYS A 148 1.46 -8.36 -8.23
CA CYS A 148 0.53 -7.58 -7.43
C CYS A 148 1.27 -6.74 -6.39
N LEU A 149 0.86 -5.47 -6.23
CA LEU A 149 1.19 -4.66 -5.07
C LEU A 149 0.30 -5.10 -3.90
N TYR A 150 0.91 -5.72 -2.90
CA TYR A 150 0.19 -6.23 -1.73
C TYR A 150 0.49 -5.40 -0.49
N ILE A 151 -0.49 -5.27 0.39
CA ILE A 151 -0.35 -4.59 1.66
C ILE A 151 -0.73 -5.51 2.81
N THR A 152 0.13 -5.59 3.82
CA THR A 152 -0.15 -6.29 5.08
C THR A 152 -0.18 -5.25 6.21
N THR A 153 -1.29 -5.16 6.92
CA THR A 153 -1.37 -4.36 8.15
C THR A 153 -0.70 -5.15 9.27
N VAL A 154 0.39 -4.59 9.80
CA VAL A 154 1.16 -5.22 10.89
C VAL A 154 0.54 -4.90 12.24
N ALA A 155 0.16 -3.64 12.45
CA ALA A 155 -0.50 -3.21 13.68
C ALA A 155 -1.39 -2.00 13.43
N LYS A 156 -2.39 -1.80 14.29
CA LYS A 156 -3.27 -0.61 14.35
C LYS A 156 -3.73 -0.36 15.77
N HIS A 157 -3.94 0.93 16.08
CA HIS A 157 -4.34 1.39 17.42
C HIS A 157 -3.33 1.01 18.51
N ILE A 158 -2.04 0.93 18.16
CA ILE A 158 -0.95 0.78 19.10
C ILE A 158 -0.55 2.14 19.69
N GLU A 159 0.31 2.14 20.69
CA GLU A 159 0.82 3.36 21.31
C GLU A 159 1.51 4.28 20.29
N ASP A 160 1.25 5.59 20.34
CA ASP A 160 1.92 6.58 19.47
C ASP A 160 3.35 6.81 19.96
N LYS A 161 4.27 6.04 19.42
CA LYS A 161 5.70 6.11 19.70
C LYS A 161 6.51 5.66 18.50
N LYS A 162 7.81 5.66 18.65
CA LYS A 162 8.73 5.06 17.70
C LYS A 162 8.74 3.53 17.87
N HIS A 163 8.41 2.84 16.78
CA HIS A 163 8.37 1.39 16.67
C HIS A 163 9.49 0.90 15.76
N SER A 164 10.07 -0.23 16.10
CA SER A 164 11.02 -0.95 15.26
C SER A 164 10.29 -1.95 14.38
N VAL A 165 10.44 -1.83 13.08
CA VAL A 165 9.86 -2.76 12.07
C VAL A 165 10.99 -3.47 11.38
N GLU A 166 11.20 -4.75 11.69
CA GLU A 166 12.23 -5.58 11.06
C GLU A 166 11.60 -6.58 10.09
N ILE A 167 12.08 -6.60 8.85
CA ILE A 167 11.65 -7.55 7.82
C ILE A 167 12.85 -8.42 7.48
N THR A 168 12.68 -9.74 7.63
CA THR A 168 13.74 -10.73 7.37
C THR A 168 13.26 -11.76 6.36
N ILE A 169 14.04 -12.01 5.31
CA ILE A 169 13.76 -13.08 4.35
C ILE A 169 13.97 -14.43 5.03
N THR A 170 12.94 -15.26 5.02
CA THR A 170 12.97 -16.61 5.58
C THR A 170 13.24 -17.67 4.51
N GLU A 171 12.73 -17.46 3.29
CA GLU A 171 12.92 -18.34 2.14
C GLU A 171 13.29 -17.51 0.91
N GLY A 172 14.44 -17.79 0.30
CA GLY A 172 14.90 -16.96 -0.83
C GLY A 172 15.95 -17.59 -1.72
N ASP A 173 16.73 -18.56 -1.22
CA ASP A 173 17.92 -19.05 -1.94
C ASP A 173 17.58 -19.71 -3.29
N GLU A 174 16.45 -20.40 -3.39
CA GLU A 174 15.94 -21.01 -4.62
C GLU A 174 14.88 -20.15 -5.34
N ALA A 175 14.58 -18.97 -4.83
CA ALA A 175 13.56 -18.11 -5.41
C ALA A 175 13.96 -17.57 -6.79
N LYS A 176 13.03 -17.62 -7.74
CA LYS A 176 13.18 -17.02 -9.07
C LYS A 176 13.08 -15.50 -9.02
N VAL A 177 12.31 -14.98 -8.05
CA VAL A 177 12.01 -13.56 -7.91
C VAL A 177 12.43 -13.08 -6.53
N PRO A 178 13.24 -12.02 -6.43
CA PRO A 178 13.63 -11.45 -5.15
C PRO A 178 12.43 -10.85 -4.41
N PHE A 179 12.54 -10.74 -3.09
CA PHE A 179 11.59 -9.99 -2.29
C PHE A 179 11.75 -8.49 -2.60
N TYR A 180 10.66 -7.86 -3.01
CA TYR A 180 10.62 -6.43 -3.27
C TYR A 180 9.74 -5.76 -2.20
N LEU A 181 10.37 -5.11 -1.25
CA LEU A 181 9.72 -4.25 -0.28
C LEU A 181 9.47 -2.89 -0.94
N VAL A 182 8.22 -2.56 -1.18
CA VAL A 182 7.85 -1.29 -1.82
C VAL A 182 7.91 -0.14 -0.83
N SER A 183 7.38 -0.34 0.37
CA SER A 183 7.43 0.66 1.46
C SER A 183 7.03 0.06 2.80
N VAL A 184 7.43 0.72 3.87
CA VAL A 184 6.76 0.63 5.17
C VAL A 184 5.88 1.86 5.33
N ILE A 185 4.71 1.71 5.95
CA ILE A 185 3.74 2.78 6.16
C ILE A 185 3.55 2.96 7.66
N GLY A 186 3.69 4.19 8.13
CA GLY A 186 3.27 4.61 9.46
C GLY A 186 2.10 5.56 9.36
N SER A 187 1.13 5.48 10.28
CA SER A 187 -0.04 6.35 10.36
C SER A 187 -0.34 6.77 11.80
N ARG A 188 -0.99 7.90 11.97
CA ARG A 188 -1.41 8.45 13.28
C ARG A 188 -2.88 8.81 13.28
#